data_370528c2220c1d3bb07b3ca3f3f5e5bb
#
_entry.id   370528c2220c1d3bb07b3ca3f3f5e5bb
#
_cell.length_a   1.000
_cell.length_b   1.000
_cell.length_c   1.000
_cell.angle_alpha   90.00
_cell.angle_beta   90.00
_cell.angle_gamma   90.00
#
_symmetry.space_group_name_H-M   'P 1'
#
loop_
_entity.id
_entity.type
_entity.pdbx_description
1 polymer ?
#
loop_
_entity_poly.entity_id
_entity_poly.type
_entity_poly.pdbx_seq_one_letter_code
_entity_poly.pdbx_strand_id
1 'polypeptide(L)'
;MHFSEGTQAHLINTAKAVLHRIGEQEWEKVHSYFSFTAKRGLSKKKLAEVWQEVLEGCGDFQRVDSLNLHAPNPHEFKVFSATIKVPNNSIFAIADFTLEHTDGKPVGQIAFNSRRKVIGFIIYLNDSAEFPW
;
A
#
# COMPACT_ATOMS: atom_id res chain seq x y z
N MET A 1 7.45 18.65 4.20
CA MET A 1 6.29 18.49 5.08
C MET A 1 6.59 17.44 6.12
N HIS A 2 6.44 17.80 7.38
CA HIS A 2 6.71 16.89 8.49
C HIS A 2 5.41 16.47 9.14
N PHE A 3 5.29 15.17 9.41
CA PHE A 3 4.18 14.65 10.20
C PHE A 3 4.51 14.84 11.68
N SER A 4 3.49 15.10 12.50
CA SER A 4 3.66 15.06 13.94
C SER A 4 4.05 13.63 14.37
N GLU A 5 4.74 13.49 15.48
CA GLU A 5 5.14 12.16 15.98
C GLU A 5 3.92 11.24 16.19
N GLY A 6 2.84 11.78 16.73
CA GLY A 6 1.60 11.02 16.93
C GLY A 6 0.97 10.57 15.63
N THR A 7 0.92 11.44 14.62
CA THR A 7 0.40 11.10 13.29
C THR A 7 1.28 10.05 12.61
N GLN A 8 2.60 10.24 12.67
CA GLN A 8 3.55 9.30 12.08
C GLN A 8 3.42 7.92 12.71
N ALA A 9 3.38 7.85 14.04
CA ALA A 9 3.22 6.57 14.75
C ALA A 9 1.89 5.90 14.39
N HIS A 10 0.80 6.67 14.32
CA HIS A 10 -0.51 6.14 13.95
C HIS A 10 -0.51 5.55 12.54
N LEU A 11 0.02 6.27 11.56
CA LEU A 11 0.05 5.82 10.17
C LEU A 11 0.95 4.59 9.98
N ILE A 12 2.10 4.56 10.65
CA ILE A 12 3.00 3.40 10.61
C ILE A 12 2.30 2.19 11.21
N ASN A 13 1.64 2.34 12.35
CA ASN A 13 0.92 1.24 12.99
C ASN A 13 -0.25 0.76 12.12
N THR A 14 -0.97 1.68 11.50
CA THR A 14 -2.05 1.33 10.58
C THR A 14 -1.51 0.57 9.36
N ALA A 15 -0.42 1.04 8.76
CA ALA A 15 0.20 0.35 7.62
C ALA A 15 0.63 -1.07 8.00
N LYS A 16 1.28 -1.23 9.16
CA LYS A 16 1.66 -2.56 9.68
C LYS A 16 0.43 -3.46 9.86
N ALA A 17 -0.64 -2.92 10.43
CA ALA A 17 -1.87 -3.67 10.65
C ALA A 17 -2.48 -4.12 9.33
N VAL A 18 -2.57 -3.23 8.35
CA VAL A 18 -3.08 -3.54 7.00
C VAL A 18 -2.27 -4.67 6.37
N LEU A 19 -0.94 -4.54 6.36
CA LEU A 19 -0.06 -5.56 5.76
C LEU A 19 -0.15 -6.90 6.47
N HIS A 20 -0.26 -6.87 7.79
CA HIS A 20 -0.42 -8.10 8.58
C HIS A 20 -1.73 -8.80 8.28
N ARG A 21 -2.83 -8.04 8.18
CA ARG A 21 -4.14 -8.59 7.81
C ARG A 21 -4.16 -9.14 6.39
N ILE A 22 -3.46 -8.49 5.45
CA ILE A 22 -3.28 -9.00 4.09
C ILE A 22 -2.54 -10.35 4.14
N GLY A 23 -1.46 -10.44 4.91
CA GLY A 23 -0.71 -11.67 5.08
C GLY A 23 -1.54 -12.82 5.63
N GLU A 24 -2.51 -12.52 6.49
CA GLU A 24 -3.45 -13.49 7.04
C GLU A 24 -4.69 -13.69 6.16
N GLN A 25 -4.79 -12.95 5.06
CA GLN A 25 -5.92 -12.98 4.13
C GLN A 25 -7.27 -12.64 4.79
N GLU A 26 -7.24 -11.73 5.75
CA GLU A 26 -8.42 -11.24 6.45
C GLU A 26 -9.03 -10.04 5.72
N TRP A 27 -9.60 -10.26 4.56
CA TRP A 27 -10.03 -9.20 3.64
C TRP A 27 -11.09 -8.27 4.20
N GLU A 28 -11.99 -8.75 5.04
CA GLU A 28 -12.95 -7.89 5.76
C GLU A 28 -12.24 -6.85 6.63
N LYS A 29 -11.23 -7.30 7.38
CA LYS A 29 -10.46 -6.43 8.27
C LYS A 29 -9.60 -5.46 7.46
N VAL A 30 -9.02 -5.91 6.34
CA VAL A 30 -8.28 -5.05 5.44
C VAL A 30 -9.18 -3.91 4.95
N HIS A 31 -10.38 -4.23 4.48
CA HIS A 31 -11.34 -3.25 4.01
C HIS A 31 -11.77 -2.25 5.09
N SER A 32 -11.73 -2.63 6.36
CA SER A 32 -12.09 -1.70 7.44
C SER A 32 -11.18 -0.48 7.52
N TYR A 33 -9.97 -0.58 6.99
CA TYR A 33 -9.02 0.55 6.93
C TYR A 33 -9.18 1.41 5.68
N PHE A 34 -9.93 0.93 4.69
CA PHE A 34 -10.08 1.60 3.39
C PHE A 34 -11.16 2.68 3.44
N SER A 35 -10.98 3.74 2.66
CA SER A 35 -12.03 4.70 2.40
C SER A 35 -13.16 4.04 1.62
N PHE A 36 -14.32 4.67 1.60
CA PHE A 36 -15.49 4.17 0.86
C PHE A 36 -15.18 3.99 -0.63
N THR A 37 -14.53 4.97 -1.23
CA THR A 37 -14.16 4.93 -2.66
C THR A 37 -13.14 3.83 -2.94
N ALA A 38 -12.15 3.67 -2.04
CA ALA A 38 -11.13 2.63 -2.20
C ALA A 38 -11.72 1.22 -2.10
N LYS A 39 -12.72 1.01 -1.25
CA LYS A 39 -13.42 -0.28 -1.16
C LYS A 39 -14.07 -0.67 -2.48
N ARG A 40 -14.54 0.31 -3.25
CA ARG A 40 -15.13 0.07 -4.57
C ARG A 40 -14.08 -0.28 -5.63
N GLY A 41 -12.97 0.45 -5.63
CA GLY A 41 -11.88 0.25 -6.59
C GLY A 41 -11.07 -1.01 -6.33
N LEU A 42 -10.88 -1.35 -5.06
CA LEU A 42 -10.16 -2.54 -4.63
C LEU A 42 -11.10 -3.41 -3.77
N SER A 43 -11.91 -4.20 -4.45
CA SER A 43 -12.81 -5.14 -3.78
C SER A 43 -12.02 -6.22 -3.03
N LYS A 44 -12.67 -6.91 -2.12
CA LYS A 44 -12.06 -8.05 -1.41
C LYS A 44 -11.59 -9.12 -2.41
N LYS A 45 -12.37 -9.38 -3.44
CA LYS A 45 -12.02 -10.33 -4.50
C LYS A 45 -10.76 -9.88 -5.24
N LYS A 46 -10.68 -8.60 -5.60
CA LYS A 46 -9.52 -8.04 -6.30
C LYS A 46 -8.27 -8.13 -5.44
N LEU A 47 -8.36 -7.79 -4.17
CA LEU A 47 -7.24 -7.91 -3.23
C LEU A 47 -6.76 -9.35 -3.11
N ALA A 48 -7.70 -10.30 -3.00
CA ALA A 48 -7.36 -11.73 -2.93
C ALA A 48 -6.66 -12.21 -4.21
N GLU A 49 -7.09 -11.76 -5.37
CA GLU A 49 -6.46 -12.10 -6.66
C GLU A 49 -5.04 -11.54 -6.75
N VAL A 50 -4.85 -10.27 -6.37
CA VAL A 50 -3.52 -9.64 -6.35
C VAL A 50 -2.60 -10.36 -5.37
N TRP A 51 -3.09 -10.69 -4.19
CA TRP A 51 -2.29 -11.40 -3.19
C TRP A 51 -1.90 -12.79 -3.67
N GLN A 52 -2.81 -13.49 -4.35
CA GLN A 52 -2.52 -14.80 -4.92
C GLN A 52 -1.36 -14.73 -5.93
N GLU A 53 -1.33 -13.69 -6.77
CA GLU A 53 -0.21 -13.48 -7.70
C GLU A 53 1.11 -13.26 -6.96
N VAL A 54 1.08 -12.54 -5.84
CA VAL A 54 2.27 -12.31 -5.01
C VAL A 54 2.75 -13.64 -4.41
N LEU A 55 1.84 -14.45 -3.89
CA LEU A 55 2.19 -15.76 -3.32
C LEU A 55 2.77 -16.70 -4.39
N GLU A 56 2.21 -16.69 -5.59
CA GLU A 56 2.72 -17.51 -6.69
C GLU A 56 4.11 -17.07 -7.14
N GLY A 57 4.38 -15.74 -7.14
CA GLY A 57 5.67 -15.21 -7.56
C GLY A 57 6.75 -15.21 -6.49
N CYS A 58 6.40 -15.05 -5.22
CA CYS A 58 7.35 -14.84 -4.12
C CYS A 58 7.29 -15.87 -3.01
N GLY A 59 6.34 -16.80 -3.07
CA GLY A 59 6.16 -17.80 -2.00
C GLY A 59 5.39 -17.23 -0.81
N ASP A 60 5.48 -17.90 0.32
CA ASP A 60 4.69 -17.56 1.51
C ASP A 60 5.16 -16.28 2.20
N PHE A 61 4.21 -15.50 2.67
CA PHE A 61 4.48 -14.30 3.46
C PHE A 61 5.08 -14.68 4.81
N GLN A 62 6.16 -14.00 5.19
CA GLN A 62 6.83 -14.21 6.47
C GLN A 62 6.69 -12.98 7.38
N ARG A 63 7.04 -11.80 6.87
CA ARG A 63 6.99 -10.57 7.69
C ARG A 63 7.11 -9.31 6.83
N VAL A 64 6.84 -8.18 7.46
CA VAL A 64 7.17 -6.86 6.89
C VAL A 64 8.64 -6.61 7.14
N ASP A 65 9.42 -6.44 6.08
CA ASP A 65 10.87 -6.23 6.17
C ASP A 65 11.20 -4.76 6.45
N SER A 66 10.57 -3.84 5.73
CA SER A 66 10.76 -2.41 5.95
C SER A 66 9.48 -1.62 5.68
N LEU A 67 9.38 -0.47 6.33
CA LEU A 67 8.25 0.43 6.20
C LEU A 67 8.72 1.87 6.40
N ASN A 68 8.53 2.72 5.40
CA ASN A 68 8.90 4.12 5.44
C ASN A 68 7.72 5.01 5.07
N LEU A 69 7.47 6.01 5.90
CA LEU A 69 6.41 6.98 5.67
C LEU A 69 6.99 8.24 5.05
N HIS A 70 6.36 8.75 4.00
CA HIS A 70 6.75 10.01 3.38
C HIS A 70 5.54 10.77 2.85
N ALA A 71 5.75 12.06 2.57
CA ALA A 71 4.75 12.89 1.91
C ALA A 71 4.66 12.49 0.43
N PRO A 72 3.48 12.69 -0.20
CA PRO A 72 3.36 12.40 -1.63
C PRO A 72 4.29 13.29 -2.44
N ASN A 73 4.85 12.72 -3.50
CA ASN A 73 5.66 13.47 -4.43
C ASN A 73 4.79 14.49 -5.17
N PRO A 74 5.24 15.74 -5.33
CA PRO A 74 4.45 16.76 -6.02
C PRO A 74 4.42 16.60 -7.54
N HIS A 75 5.09 15.60 -8.09
CA HIS A 75 5.24 15.42 -9.53
C HIS A 75 4.20 14.48 -10.12
N GLU A 76 3.78 14.78 -11.36
CA GLU A 76 2.98 13.88 -12.16
C GLU A 76 3.82 12.64 -12.51
N PHE A 77 3.23 11.46 -12.32
CA PHE A 77 3.88 10.21 -12.68
C PHE A 77 3.36 9.72 -14.02
N LYS A 78 4.29 9.36 -14.88
CA LYS A 78 3.98 8.61 -16.08
C LYS A 78 4.19 7.13 -15.76
N VAL A 79 3.10 6.41 -15.69
CA VAL A 79 3.16 4.95 -15.61
C VAL A 79 2.86 4.44 -17.01
N PHE A 80 3.86 3.92 -17.67
CA PHE A 80 3.80 3.52 -19.09
C PHE A 80 3.48 4.74 -19.96
N SER A 81 2.54 4.62 -20.90
CA SER A 81 2.07 5.72 -21.74
C SER A 81 0.86 6.44 -21.15
N ALA A 82 0.41 6.02 -19.97
CA ALA A 82 -0.74 6.63 -19.30
C ALA A 82 -0.28 7.55 -18.19
N THR A 83 -0.82 8.78 -18.16
CA THR A 83 -0.66 9.67 -17.01
C THR A 83 -1.71 9.29 -15.98
N ILE A 84 -1.29 8.64 -14.90
CA ILE A 84 -2.19 8.45 -13.75
C ILE A 84 -2.24 9.76 -13.00
N LYS A 85 -3.30 10.51 -13.19
CA LYS A 85 -3.59 11.66 -12.36
C LYS A 85 -4.23 11.18 -11.07
N VAL A 86 -3.39 10.88 -10.08
CA VAL A 86 -3.87 10.84 -8.70
C VAL A 86 -3.91 12.29 -8.27
N PRO A 87 -5.07 12.84 -7.89
CA PRO A 87 -5.12 14.20 -7.39
C PRO A 87 -4.21 14.29 -6.16
N ASN A 88 -3.11 15.03 -6.26
CA ASN A 88 -2.14 15.17 -5.17
C ASN A 88 -2.77 15.69 -3.87
N ASN A 89 -3.90 16.40 -3.97
CA ASN A 89 -4.63 16.92 -2.82
C ASN A 89 -5.41 15.86 -2.05
N SER A 90 -5.62 14.66 -2.61
CA SER A 90 -6.32 13.57 -1.93
C SER A 90 -5.37 12.70 -1.10
N ILE A 91 -4.07 12.73 -1.41
CA ILE A 91 -3.08 11.92 -0.72
C ILE A 91 -2.42 12.75 0.38
N PHE A 92 -2.55 12.28 1.61
CA PHE A 92 -1.93 12.92 2.77
C PHE A 92 -0.55 12.33 3.07
N ALA A 93 -0.42 11.02 2.98
CA ALA A 93 0.82 10.32 3.32
C ALA A 93 0.93 9.02 2.54
N ILE A 94 2.16 8.56 2.36
CA ILE A 94 2.48 7.32 1.65
C ILE A 94 3.38 6.47 2.54
N ALA A 95 3.05 5.20 2.66
CA ALA A 95 3.89 4.21 3.32
C ALA A 95 4.49 3.28 2.27
N ASP A 96 5.80 3.40 2.06
CA ASP A 96 6.55 2.46 1.22
C ASP A 96 6.87 1.23 2.05
N PHE A 97 6.65 0.05 1.51
CA PHE A 97 6.92 -1.18 2.24
C PHE A 97 7.67 -2.20 1.40
N THR A 98 8.43 -3.02 2.10
CA THR A 98 9.03 -4.23 1.53
C THR A 98 8.60 -5.39 2.42
N LEU A 99 8.13 -6.47 1.80
CA LEU A 99 7.74 -7.69 2.50
C LEU A 99 8.82 -8.75 2.32
N GLU A 100 8.94 -9.64 3.29
CA GLU A 100 9.76 -10.83 3.16
C GLU A 100 8.87 -12.04 2.98
N HIS A 101 9.06 -12.74 1.88
CA HIS A 101 8.42 -14.01 1.54
C HIS A 101 9.48 -15.08 1.42
N THR A 102 9.08 -16.34 1.36
CA THR A 102 10.03 -17.46 1.29
C THR A 102 10.95 -17.40 0.08
N ASP A 103 10.46 -16.88 -1.05
CA ASP A 103 11.19 -16.89 -2.33
C ASP A 103 11.29 -15.50 -2.97
N GLY A 104 11.12 -14.42 -2.23
CA GLY A 104 11.22 -13.10 -2.77
C GLY A 104 10.88 -11.98 -1.81
N LYS A 105 11.04 -10.75 -2.27
CA LYS A 105 10.77 -9.54 -1.50
C LYS A 105 9.87 -8.60 -2.31
N PRO A 106 8.55 -8.80 -2.27
CA PRO A 106 7.65 -7.86 -2.92
C PRO A 106 7.70 -6.49 -2.24
N VAL A 107 7.49 -5.45 -3.03
CA VAL A 107 7.53 -4.07 -2.58
C VAL A 107 6.23 -3.37 -2.97
N GLY A 108 5.85 -2.35 -2.21
CA GLY A 108 4.63 -1.65 -2.53
C GLY A 108 4.47 -0.33 -1.81
N GLN A 109 3.31 0.27 -2.01
CA GLN A 109 2.94 1.53 -1.39
C GLN A 109 1.49 1.48 -0.90
N ILE A 110 1.26 2.09 0.26
CA ILE A 110 -0.07 2.36 0.79
C ILE A 110 -0.25 3.87 0.82
N ALA A 111 -1.30 4.38 0.17
CA ALA A 111 -1.62 5.79 0.20
C ALA A 111 -2.76 6.05 1.19
N PHE A 112 -2.59 7.06 2.03
CA PHE A 112 -3.56 7.48 3.04
C PHE A 112 -4.12 8.87 2.71
N ASN A 113 -5.40 9.10 3.04
CA ASN A 113 -5.97 10.43 3.01
C ASN A 113 -5.76 11.15 4.36
N SER A 114 -6.21 12.41 4.45
CA SER A 114 -6.08 13.20 5.67
C SER A 114 -6.89 12.66 6.86
N ARG A 115 -7.85 11.77 6.59
CA ARG A 115 -8.63 11.09 7.62
C ARG A 115 -8.01 9.75 8.04
N ARG A 116 -6.77 9.49 7.58
CA ARG A 116 -5.99 8.30 7.88
C ARG A 116 -6.60 7.00 7.35
N LYS A 117 -7.43 7.11 6.31
CA LYS A 117 -7.98 5.94 5.60
C LYS A 117 -7.11 5.59 4.40
N VAL A 118 -7.02 4.31 4.09
CA VAL A 118 -6.32 3.84 2.89
C VAL A 118 -7.15 4.21 1.66
N ILE A 119 -6.54 4.95 0.74
CA ILE A 119 -7.15 5.34 -0.53
C ILE A 119 -6.48 4.67 -1.73
N GLY A 120 -5.36 4.00 -1.52
CA GLY A 120 -4.68 3.29 -2.58
C GLY A 120 -3.72 2.24 -2.03
N PHE A 121 -3.53 1.19 -2.80
CA PHE A 121 -2.63 0.09 -2.46
C PHE A 121 -2.05 -0.46 -3.75
N ILE A 122 -0.72 -0.56 -3.79
CA ILE A 122 0.01 -1.11 -4.94
C ILE A 122 1.06 -2.06 -4.39
N ILE A 123 1.22 -3.22 -5.06
CA ILE A 123 2.29 -4.16 -4.74
C ILE A 123 2.88 -4.73 -6.03
N TYR A 124 4.20 -4.83 -6.07
CA TYR A 124 4.96 -5.41 -7.16
C TYR A 124 5.80 -6.57 -6.64
N LEU A 125 6.11 -7.51 -7.52
CA LEU A 125 6.85 -8.72 -7.14
C LEU A 125 8.31 -8.43 -6.79
N ASN A 126 8.87 -7.30 -7.29
CA ASN A 126 10.25 -6.90 -7.02
C ASN A 126 10.37 -5.37 -7.12
N ASP A 127 11.56 -4.87 -6.84
CA ASP A 127 11.85 -3.43 -6.77
C ASP A 127 12.19 -2.78 -8.12
N SER A 128 12.00 -3.49 -9.23
CA SER A 128 12.31 -2.96 -10.58
C SER A 128 11.26 -2.00 -11.13
N ALA A 129 10.09 -1.94 -10.53
CA ALA A 129 8.99 -1.08 -10.97
C ALA A 129 9.08 0.30 -10.33
N GLU A 130 8.66 1.33 -11.08
CA GLU A 130 8.53 2.68 -10.53
C GLU A 130 7.20 2.83 -9.81
N PHE A 131 7.24 3.43 -8.63
CA PHE A 131 6.04 3.69 -7.86
C PHE A 131 5.37 5.00 -8.29
N PRO A 132 4.02 5.03 -8.36
CA PRO A 132 3.29 6.22 -8.78
C PRO A 132 3.19 7.30 -7.71
N TRP A 133 3.46 6.98 -6.49
CA TRP A 133 3.29 7.87 -5.33
C TRP A 133 4.61 8.08 -4.56
#